data_ec55049769fda7b658b8e345713a363a
#
_entry.id   ec55049769fda7b658b8e345713a363a
#
_cell.length_a   1.000
_cell.length_b   1.000
_cell.length_c   1.000
_cell.angle_alpha   90.00
_cell.angle_beta   90.00
_cell.angle_gamma   90.00
#
_symmetry.space_group_name_H-M   'P 1'
#
loop_
_entity.id
_entity.type
_entity.pdbx_description
1 polymer ?
#
loop_
_entity_poly.entity_id
_entity_poly.type
_entity_poly.pdbx_seq_one_letter_code
_entity_poly.pdbx_strand_id
1 'polypeptide(L)'
;MRSLILFLFLSLSYLNTSAQKVFSTDYSNQADIRVFVVKYENQADLKVFKVKYENQAVDNNGKWFFTKYSNQSKKKIFFVDYENQADLKIYFVEYENQAGWRNNQKKYLIY
;
A
#
# COMPACT_ATOMS: atom_id res chain seq x y z
N MET A 1 5.89 37.20 15.19
CA MET A 1 5.40 36.27 16.20
C MET A 1 4.35 35.35 15.66
N ARG A 2 3.34 35.90 15.09
CA ARG A 2 2.27 35.08 14.54
C ARG A 2 2.72 34.21 13.39
N SER A 3 3.72 34.66 12.67
CA SER A 3 4.26 33.91 11.55
C SER A 3 4.88 32.59 11.99
N LEU A 4 5.33 32.50 13.21
CA LEU A 4 5.91 31.25 13.71
C LEU A 4 4.88 30.13 13.75
N ILE A 5 3.66 30.46 14.07
CA ILE A 5 2.59 29.49 14.11
C ILE A 5 2.32 28.94 12.75
N LEU A 6 2.39 29.79 11.73
CA LEU A 6 2.16 29.36 10.36
C LEU A 6 3.20 28.35 9.90
N PHE A 7 4.44 28.54 10.30
CA PHE A 7 5.47 27.59 9.92
C PHE A 7 5.21 26.20 10.46
N LEU A 8 4.68 26.12 11.66
CA LEU A 8 4.37 24.83 12.25
C LEU A 8 3.34 24.06 11.42
N PHE A 9 2.34 24.74 10.91
CA PHE A 9 1.34 24.09 10.08
C PHE A 9 1.95 23.56 8.81
N LEU A 10 2.85 24.30 8.21
CA LEU A 10 3.49 23.87 6.97
C LEU A 10 4.29 22.62 7.17
N SER A 11 5.03 22.53 8.27
CA SER A 11 5.84 21.35 8.51
C SER A 11 4.98 20.12 8.74
N LEU A 12 3.81 20.28 9.33
CA LEU A 12 2.93 19.15 9.55
C LEU A 12 2.40 18.55 8.25
N SER A 13 2.18 19.38 7.24
CA SER A 13 1.63 18.89 5.99
C SER A 13 2.54 17.88 5.30
N TYR A 14 3.83 17.92 5.54
CA TYR A 14 4.75 16.97 4.94
C TYR A 14 4.64 15.58 5.52
N LEU A 15 4.13 15.46 6.71
CA LEU A 15 4.05 14.17 7.38
C LEU A 15 3.00 13.26 6.76
N ASN A 16 2.13 13.80 5.94
CA ASN A 16 1.06 13.04 5.34
C ASN A 16 1.47 12.34 4.05
N THR A 17 2.63 12.68 3.50
CA THR A 17 3.11 12.04 2.30
C THR A 17 4.04 10.91 2.69
N SER A 18 3.62 9.70 2.40
CA SER A 18 4.46 8.54 2.65
C SER A 18 4.35 7.59 1.47
N ALA A 19 5.49 7.00 1.13
CA ALA A 19 5.54 6.03 0.04
C ALA A 19 4.91 4.73 0.50
N GLN A 20 4.19 4.08 -0.38
CA GLN A 20 3.63 2.75 -0.13
C GLN A 20 4.68 1.72 -0.52
N LYS A 21 5.70 1.57 0.31
CA LYS A 21 6.76 0.59 0.11
C LYS A 21 6.39 -0.70 0.78
N VAL A 22 6.26 -1.76 -0.01
CA VAL A 22 5.90 -3.07 0.51
C VAL A 22 7.04 -4.05 0.29
N PHE A 23 7.18 -4.97 1.21
CA PHE A 23 8.14 -6.05 1.12
C PHE A 23 7.39 -7.37 1.16
N SER A 24 7.64 -8.22 0.16
CA SER A 24 7.03 -9.53 0.11
C SER A 24 7.89 -10.50 0.91
N THR A 25 7.41 -10.90 2.09
CA THR A 25 8.13 -11.86 2.93
C THR A 25 7.77 -13.27 2.55
N ASP A 26 8.71 -14.20 2.78
CA ASP A 26 8.48 -15.62 2.54
C ASP A 26 7.81 -16.33 3.70
N TYR A 27 7.62 -15.63 4.82
CA TYR A 27 7.13 -16.24 6.06
C TYR A 27 5.90 -15.52 6.56
N SER A 28 4.80 -16.29 6.70
CA SER A 28 3.52 -15.73 7.14
C SER A 28 3.60 -15.05 8.50
N ASN A 29 4.40 -15.60 9.41
CA ASN A 29 4.50 -15.04 10.76
C ASN A 29 5.26 -13.72 10.84
N GLN A 30 5.89 -13.30 9.74
CA GLN A 30 6.59 -12.02 9.67
C GLN A 30 5.78 -10.94 8.94
N ALA A 31 4.63 -11.29 8.42
CA ALA A 31 3.83 -10.37 7.62
C ALA A 31 2.94 -9.50 8.50
N ASP A 32 2.79 -8.26 8.07
CA ASP A 32 1.78 -7.36 8.63
C ASP A 32 0.41 -7.66 8.06
N ILE A 33 0.37 -8.10 6.79
CA ILE A 33 -0.87 -8.38 6.08
C ILE A 33 -0.69 -9.61 5.21
N ARG A 34 -1.72 -10.45 5.17
CA ARG A 34 -1.79 -11.57 4.23
C ARG A 34 -2.62 -11.14 3.04
N VAL A 35 -2.08 -11.38 1.85
CA VAL A 35 -2.63 -10.85 0.61
C VAL A 35 -2.94 -12.00 -0.35
N PHE A 36 -4.14 -11.98 -0.94
CA PHE A 36 -4.50 -12.92 -1.99
C PHE A 36 -4.72 -12.18 -3.29
N VAL A 37 -4.10 -12.65 -4.37
CA VAL A 37 -4.26 -12.06 -5.70
C VAL A 37 -5.47 -12.72 -6.36
N VAL A 38 -6.54 -11.93 -6.57
CA VAL A 38 -7.75 -12.45 -7.17
C VAL A 38 -7.62 -12.53 -8.68
N LYS A 39 -8.43 -13.38 -9.27
CA LYS A 39 -8.40 -13.62 -10.71
C LYS A 39 -9.11 -12.51 -11.49
N TYR A 40 -10.14 -11.93 -10.91
CA TYR A 40 -10.97 -10.93 -11.57
C TYR A 40 -11.02 -9.63 -10.77
N GLU A 41 -11.02 -8.51 -11.49
CA GLU A 41 -10.96 -7.20 -10.89
C GLU A 41 -12.10 -6.95 -9.90
N ASN A 42 -13.31 -7.42 -10.22
CA ASN A 42 -14.46 -7.16 -9.36
C ASN A 42 -14.44 -7.93 -8.04
N GLN A 43 -13.47 -8.79 -7.84
CA GLN A 43 -13.31 -9.53 -6.60
C GLN A 43 -12.31 -8.87 -5.64
N ALA A 44 -11.62 -7.84 -6.09
CA ALA A 44 -10.55 -7.22 -5.32
C ALA A 44 -11.07 -6.20 -4.32
N ASP A 45 -10.36 -6.10 -3.19
CA ASP A 45 -10.54 -4.98 -2.27
C ASP A 45 -9.77 -3.77 -2.77
N LEU A 46 -8.61 -4.01 -3.39
CA LEU A 46 -7.71 -2.96 -3.86
C LEU A 46 -7.13 -3.37 -5.21
N LYS A 47 -7.18 -2.44 -6.15
CA LYS A 47 -6.50 -2.60 -7.43
C LYS A 47 -5.12 -1.97 -7.31
N VAL A 48 -4.08 -2.77 -7.57
CA VAL A 48 -2.69 -2.39 -7.32
C VAL A 48 -1.94 -2.19 -8.61
N PHE A 49 -1.27 -1.07 -8.73
CA PHE A 49 -0.32 -0.81 -9.80
C PHE A 49 1.10 -0.80 -9.22
N LYS A 50 1.97 -1.64 -9.77
CA LYS A 50 3.36 -1.71 -9.33
C LYS A 50 4.12 -0.57 -9.96
N VAL A 51 4.58 0.37 -9.15
CA VAL A 51 5.37 1.48 -9.66
C VAL A 51 6.84 1.09 -9.74
N LYS A 52 7.58 1.71 -10.65
CA LYS A 52 8.99 1.42 -10.86
C LYS A 52 9.88 2.08 -9.83
N TYR A 53 9.50 3.26 -9.38
CA TYR A 53 10.34 4.07 -8.51
C TYR A 53 9.59 4.42 -7.25
N GLU A 54 10.33 4.47 -6.13
CA GLU A 54 9.76 4.71 -4.82
C GLU A 54 8.94 5.99 -4.75
N ASN A 55 9.41 7.05 -5.41
CA ASN A 55 8.72 8.34 -5.36
C ASN A 55 7.38 8.36 -6.10
N GLN A 56 7.06 7.30 -6.81
CA GLN A 56 5.77 7.17 -7.48
C GLN A 56 4.72 6.51 -6.58
N ALA A 57 5.14 5.89 -5.50
CA ALA A 57 4.25 5.17 -4.58
C ALA A 57 3.74 6.10 -3.50
N VAL A 58 3.03 7.14 -3.92
CA VAL A 58 2.50 8.15 -2.99
C VAL A 58 1.03 7.89 -2.73
N ASP A 59 0.56 8.36 -1.58
CA ASP A 59 -0.82 8.20 -1.13
C ASP A 59 -1.19 6.73 -0.92
N ASN A 60 -2.34 6.49 -0.34
CA ASN A 60 -2.84 5.13 -0.10
C ASN A 60 -3.94 4.83 -1.12
N ASN A 61 -3.55 4.65 -2.36
CA ASN A 61 -4.51 4.45 -3.45
C ASN A 61 -4.09 3.35 -4.43
N GLY A 62 -3.28 2.41 -3.95
CA GLY A 62 -2.95 1.22 -4.74
C GLY A 62 -1.67 1.32 -5.54
N LYS A 63 -0.92 2.38 -5.43
CA LYS A 63 0.37 2.49 -6.10
C LYS A 63 1.44 1.98 -5.15
N TRP A 64 1.94 0.78 -5.41
CA TRP A 64 2.88 0.11 -4.53
C TRP A 64 4.26 0.03 -5.16
N PHE A 65 5.28 0.33 -4.35
CA PHE A 65 6.66 0.07 -4.70
C PHE A 65 7.15 -1.14 -3.91
N PHE A 66 7.57 -2.19 -4.62
CA PHE A 66 8.08 -3.40 -3.97
C PHE A 66 9.56 -3.22 -3.69
N THR A 67 9.91 -3.09 -2.43
CA THR A 67 11.31 -2.97 -2.03
C THR A 67 11.91 -4.35 -1.80
N LYS A 68 13.23 -4.43 -2.02
CA LYS A 68 13.97 -5.67 -1.79
C LYS A 68 14.40 -5.82 -0.33
N TYR A 69 14.25 -4.76 0.47
CA TYR A 69 14.78 -4.72 1.83
C TYR A 69 13.65 -4.54 2.83
N SER A 70 13.49 -5.52 3.73
CA SER A 70 12.38 -5.47 4.68
C SER A 70 12.45 -4.28 5.63
N ASN A 71 13.67 -3.85 5.99
CA ASN A 71 13.84 -2.73 6.90
C ASN A 71 13.49 -1.38 6.28
N GLN A 72 13.27 -1.34 4.97
CA GLN A 72 12.88 -0.12 4.27
C GLN A 72 11.40 -0.12 3.92
N SER A 73 10.69 -1.20 4.21
CA SER A 73 9.29 -1.30 3.85
C SER A 73 8.40 -0.64 4.89
N LYS A 74 7.27 -0.13 4.43
CA LYS A 74 6.21 0.35 5.30
C LYS A 74 5.35 -0.81 5.77
N LYS A 75 5.14 -1.78 4.90
CA LYS A 75 4.34 -2.98 5.20
C LYS A 75 5.02 -4.21 4.64
N LYS A 76 5.03 -5.27 5.44
CA LYS A 76 5.47 -6.58 5.01
C LYS A 76 4.23 -7.39 4.67
N ILE A 77 4.19 -7.93 3.46
CA ILE A 77 3.05 -8.70 2.99
C ILE A 77 3.47 -10.14 2.74
N PHE A 78 2.52 -11.05 2.92
CA PHE A 78 2.71 -12.45 2.58
C PHE A 78 1.60 -12.87 1.63
N PHE A 79 1.97 -13.37 0.46
CA PHE A 79 1.00 -13.84 -0.52
C PHE A 79 0.51 -15.22 -0.11
N VAL A 80 -0.80 -15.33 0.12
CA VAL A 80 -1.41 -16.61 0.50
C VAL A 80 -1.95 -17.32 -0.75
N ASP A 81 -2.08 -18.64 -0.63
CA ASP A 81 -2.54 -19.46 -1.76
C ASP A 81 -4.07 -19.54 -1.85
N TYR A 82 -4.75 -19.26 -0.76
CA TYR A 82 -6.21 -19.40 -0.70
C TYR A 82 -6.86 -18.12 -0.22
N GLU A 83 -7.98 -17.78 -0.85
CA GLU A 83 -8.68 -16.52 -0.59
C GLU A 83 -9.10 -16.39 0.88
N ASN A 84 -9.53 -17.46 1.50
CA ASN A 84 -10.01 -17.41 2.89
C ASN A 84 -8.92 -17.18 3.92
N GLN A 85 -7.66 -17.18 3.50
CA GLN A 85 -6.53 -16.90 4.39
C GLN A 85 -6.10 -15.43 4.33
N ALA A 86 -6.68 -14.65 3.44
CA ALA A 86 -6.22 -13.29 3.17
C ALA A 86 -6.89 -12.26 4.06
N ASP A 87 -6.11 -11.27 4.46
CA ASP A 87 -6.64 -10.05 5.08
C ASP A 87 -7.09 -9.07 4.00
N LEU A 88 -6.42 -9.10 2.85
CA LEU A 88 -6.65 -8.17 1.75
C LEU A 88 -6.60 -8.91 0.43
N LYS A 89 -7.59 -8.66 -0.41
CA LYS A 89 -7.64 -9.22 -1.77
C LYS A 89 -7.25 -8.14 -2.75
N ILE A 90 -6.28 -8.42 -3.61
CA ILE A 90 -5.80 -7.45 -4.58
C ILE A 90 -5.90 -7.98 -6.00
N TYR A 91 -5.94 -7.05 -6.95
CA TYR A 91 -5.87 -7.33 -8.37
C TYR A 91 -4.83 -6.40 -8.98
N PHE A 92 -3.82 -6.95 -9.67
CA PHE A 92 -2.79 -6.12 -10.32
C PHE A 92 -3.32 -5.56 -11.62
N VAL A 93 -3.19 -4.23 -11.78
CA VAL A 93 -3.63 -3.55 -13.00
C VAL A 93 -2.41 -3.13 -13.81
N GLU A 94 -2.62 -2.94 -15.13
CA GLU A 94 -1.53 -2.63 -16.04
C GLU A 94 -1.23 -1.14 -16.12
N TYR A 95 -2.18 -0.29 -15.78
CA TYR A 95 -2.03 1.15 -15.92
C TYR A 95 -2.27 1.85 -14.61
N GLU A 96 -1.49 2.90 -14.37
CA GLU A 96 -1.52 3.63 -13.11
C GLU A 96 -2.90 4.18 -12.78
N ASN A 97 -3.62 4.68 -13.78
CA ASN A 97 -4.93 5.28 -13.55
C ASN A 97 -6.01 4.27 -13.21
N GLN A 98 -5.70 2.99 -13.27
CA GLN A 98 -6.65 1.93 -12.89
C GLN A 98 -6.52 1.53 -11.42
N ALA A 99 -5.47 1.99 -10.74
CA ALA A 99 -5.25 1.65 -9.33
C ALA A 99 -6.26 2.33 -8.44
N GLY A 100 -6.60 1.69 -7.33
CA GLY A 100 -7.48 2.30 -6.36
C GLY A 100 -8.26 1.31 -5.53
N TRP A 101 -8.85 1.79 -4.46
CA TRP A 101 -9.64 1.01 -3.54
C TRP A 101 -11.03 0.72 -4.11
N ARG A 102 -11.44 -0.52 -4.01
CA ARG A 102 -12.84 -0.93 -4.26
C ARG A 102 -13.59 -1.10 -2.95
N ASN A 103 -12.88 -1.57 -1.91
CA ASN A 103 -13.45 -1.73 -0.57
C ASN A 103 -12.73 -0.78 0.39
N ASN A 104 -13.28 0.40 0.58
CA ASN A 104 -12.66 1.43 1.40
C ASN A 104 -12.58 1.04 2.88
N GLN A 105 -13.37 0.08 3.31
CA GLN A 105 -13.36 -0.35 4.71
C GLN A 105 -12.05 -1.03 5.08
N LYS A 106 -11.30 -1.52 4.09
CA LYS A 106 -10.02 -2.16 4.35
C LYS A 106 -8.82 -1.25 4.15
N LYS A 107 -9.08 0.01 3.86
CA LYS A 107 -8.01 0.96 3.57
C LYS A 107 -7.03 1.12 4.73
N TYR A 108 -7.50 0.94 5.94
CA TYR A 108 -6.66 1.07 7.13
C TYR A 108 -5.54 0.03 7.19
N LEU A 109 -5.67 -1.08 6.49
CA LEU A 109 -4.67 -2.14 6.54
C LEU A 109 -3.33 -1.71 5.94
N ILE A 110 -3.34 -0.73 5.06
CA ILE A 110 -2.14 -0.31 4.33
C ILE A 110 -1.52 0.95 4.92
N TYR A 111 -2.12 1.54 5.86
CA TYR A 111 -1.53 2.73 6.49
C TYR A 111 -0.23 2.42 7.19
#